data_b77739ceb4251d317e3a08afd212f33e
#
_entry.id   b77739ceb4251d317e3a08afd212f33e
#
_cell.length_a   1.000
_cell.length_b   1.000
_cell.length_c   1.000
_cell.angle_alpha   90.00
_cell.angle_beta   90.00
_cell.angle_gamma   90.00
#
_symmetry.space_group_name_H-M   'P 1'
#
loop_
_entity.id
_entity.type
_entity.pdbx_description
1 polymer ?
#
loop_
_entity_poly.entity_id
_entity_poly.type
_entity_poly.pdbx_seq_one_letter_code
_entity_poly.pdbx_strand_id
1 'polypeptide(L)'
;EAYAGQRVAVNLAGLKKTDLNKGDVVAAPNSMHTTMMIDIKLTILKDCQREILNATRLHLYHGARDILCKVVLLDRDSVSAGESCYAQLRLEEEIAVKTGDRFVLRFYSPLETIGGGVILDSNPFKHKRNDPAVLQPLEIKENGSDRDKISAALRDYSSRFETLDFLQIQTGIPKEQFDQQVQKLVKDKAAFKVSDNIVIHADYLKKLKDSAGKLLTAYHQENPLREGMKKDEFRNKLIKYEDMSIVDRITDSLVNRKVLKYVNNCVALYDFEVQQDTNQEEIENAFREGGFSPESPDQIAARFPKIKNFKAVIEALINSGKLIRVEEKILLHADYYNKALEMAKEHVAQNGQITLAEMRDLMGASRKFAVAILEYWDKRGITKKVGDARTFK
;
A
#
# COMPACT_ATOMS: atom_id res chain seq x y z
N GLU A 1 -16.54 41.70 18.95
CA GLU A 1 -16.12 41.15 17.65
C GLU A 1 -14.61 41.33 17.49
N ALA A 2 -13.95 40.43 16.78
CA ALA A 2 -12.53 40.48 16.48
C ALA A 2 -12.34 40.30 14.96
N TYR A 3 -11.43 41.07 14.39
CA TYR A 3 -11.12 41.03 12.96
C TYR A 3 -9.66 40.58 12.74
N ALA A 4 -9.38 40.01 11.56
CA ALA A 4 -8.03 39.66 11.18
C ALA A 4 -7.06 40.85 11.29
N GLY A 5 -5.87 40.63 11.83
CA GLY A 5 -4.86 41.67 12.08
C GLY A 5 -4.99 42.41 13.41
N GLN A 6 -6.04 42.17 14.19
CA GLN A 6 -6.18 42.77 15.52
C GLN A 6 -5.49 41.97 16.60
N ARG A 7 -5.00 42.68 17.62
CA ARG A 7 -4.51 42.08 18.88
C ARG A 7 -5.70 41.85 19.82
N VAL A 8 -6.00 40.59 20.11
CA VAL A 8 -7.20 40.20 20.85
C VAL A 8 -6.81 39.38 22.07
N ALA A 9 -7.47 39.65 23.21
CA ALA A 9 -7.39 38.77 24.37
C ALA A 9 -8.36 37.59 24.19
N VAL A 10 -7.85 36.37 24.33
CA VAL A 10 -8.63 35.12 24.18
C VAL A 10 -8.61 34.38 25.51
N ASN A 11 -9.79 33.99 26.00
CA ASN A 11 -9.92 33.13 27.16
C ASN A 11 -9.93 31.66 26.68
N LEU A 12 -8.94 30.87 27.13
CA LEU A 12 -8.79 29.47 26.79
C LEU A 12 -9.26 28.61 27.98
N ALA A 13 -10.46 28.09 27.90
CA ALA A 13 -11.01 27.23 28.94
C ALA A 13 -10.24 25.89 29.02
N GLY A 14 -9.99 25.42 30.25
CA GLY A 14 -9.32 24.13 30.49
C GLY A 14 -7.80 24.12 30.41
N LEU A 15 -7.16 25.26 30.09
CA LEU A 15 -5.70 25.40 30.05
C LEU A 15 -5.18 26.22 31.23
N LYS A 16 -4.03 25.83 31.80
CA LYS A 16 -3.30 26.62 32.81
C LYS A 16 -2.30 27.52 32.11
N LYS A 17 -1.89 28.60 32.76
CA LYS A 17 -0.85 29.52 32.26
C LYS A 17 0.46 28.80 31.95
N THR A 18 0.77 27.75 32.70
CA THR A 18 1.96 26.88 32.50
C THR A 18 1.93 26.03 31.24
N ASP A 19 0.75 25.83 30.65
CA ASP A 19 0.56 25.00 29.48
C ASP A 19 0.74 25.79 28.16
N LEU A 20 0.98 27.10 28.28
CA LEU A 20 1.09 28.04 27.16
C LEU A 20 2.44 28.71 27.13
N ASN A 21 3.05 28.77 25.99
CA ASN A 21 4.31 29.45 25.73
C ASN A 21 4.12 30.62 24.76
N LYS A 22 5.03 31.60 24.84
CA LYS A 22 5.06 32.67 23.86
C LYS A 22 5.31 32.10 22.47
N GLY A 23 4.42 32.41 21.55
CA GLY A 23 4.47 31.96 20.15
C GLY A 23 3.65 30.71 19.86
N ASP A 24 2.93 30.17 20.85
CA ASP A 24 1.92 29.14 20.57
C ASP A 24 0.80 29.69 19.71
N VAL A 25 0.24 28.86 18.87
CA VAL A 25 -0.78 29.21 17.86
C VAL A 25 -2.11 28.59 18.24
N VAL A 26 -3.17 29.39 18.23
CA VAL A 26 -4.54 28.91 18.34
C VAL A 26 -5.09 28.73 16.93
N ALA A 27 -5.49 27.52 16.59
CA ALA A 27 -5.98 27.17 15.27
C ALA A 27 -7.22 26.25 15.37
N ALA A 28 -7.97 26.14 14.30
CA ALA A 28 -9.04 25.15 14.22
C ALA A 28 -8.45 23.73 14.34
N PRO A 29 -9.19 22.75 14.90
CA PRO A 29 -8.72 21.37 14.99
C PRO A 29 -8.26 20.86 13.61
N ASN A 30 -7.10 20.21 13.58
CA ASN A 30 -6.48 19.62 12.38
C ASN A 30 -6.18 20.63 11.23
N SER A 31 -6.16 21.94 11.50
CA SER A 31 -5.87 22.97 10.48
C SER A 31 -4.39 23.36 10.41
N MET A 32 -3.57 22.90 11.34
CA MET A 32 -2.12 23.12 11.36
C MET A 32 -1.40 21.89 11.93
N HIS A 33 -0.15 21.73 11.53
CA HIS A 33 0.76 20.72 12.06
C HIS A 33 2.02 21.39 12.58
N THR A 34 2.63 20.81 13.61
CA THR A 34 3.96 21.22 14.04
C THR A 34 5.02 20.52 13.19
N THR A 35 6.15 21.18 13.01
CA THR A 35 7.25 20.69 12.19
C THR A 35 8.60 21.06 12.79
N MET A 36 9.60 20.20 12.53
CA MET A 36 11.01 20.44 12.83
C MET A 36 11.80 20.90 11.59
N MET A 37 11.12 21.07 10.43
CA MET A 37 11.80 21.34 9.19
C MET A 37 10.87 22.05 8.21
N ILE A 38 11.36 23.10 7.55
CA ILE A 38 10.62 23.87 6.55
C ILE A 38 11.49 24.15 5.32
N ASP A 39 10.90 24.15 4.13
CA ASP A 39 11.53 24.63 2.91
C ASP A 39 11.14 26.08 2.66
N ILE A 40 12.11 26.90 2.28
CA ILE A 40 11.94 28.34 2.17
C ILE A 40 12.53 28.91 0.88
N LYS A 41 11.96 30.03 0.44
CA LYS A 41 12.67 31.03 -0.38
C LYS A 41 13.28 32.03 0.58
N LEU A 42 14.61 32.09 0.62
CA LEU A 42 15.36 33.02 1.43
C LEU A 42 15.86 34.18 0.57
N THR A 43 15.67 35.40 1.07
CA THR A 43 16.24 36.64 0.46
C THR A 43 17.05 37.35 1.52
N ILE A 44 18.32 37.68 1.17
CA ILE A 44 19.24 38.40 2.04
C ILE A 44 19.09 39.90 1.84
N LEU A 45 19.14 40.66 2.91
CA LEU A 45 19.11 42.13 2.87
C LEU A 45 20.35 42.65 2.13
N LYS A 46 20.17 43.74 1.38
CA LYS A 46 21.24 44.35 0.58
C LYS A 46 22.37 44.96 1.43
N ASP A 47 22.08 45.32 2.67
CA ASP A 47 22.98 45.91 3.65
C ASP A 47 23.62 44.86 4.59
N CYS A 48 23.34 43.59 4.39
CA CYS A 48 23.97 42.52 5.17
C CYS A 48 25.47 42.47 4.88
N GLN A 49 26.27 42.56 5.94
CA GLN A 49 27.75 42.64 5.80
C GLN A 49 28.42 41.27 5.70
N ARG A 50 27.70 40.23 6.03
CA ARG A 50 28.26 38.88 6.12
C ARG A 50 27.59 37.92 5.17
N GLU A 51 28.40 37.10 4.52
CA GLU A 51 27.92 35.98 3.74
C GLU A 51 27.37 34.87 4.64
N ILE A 52 26.31 34.23 4.20
CA ILE A 52 25.73 33.09 4.90
C ILE A 52 26.21 31.83 4.25
N LEU A 53 26.96 31.03 4.98
CA LEU A 53 27.43 29.73 4.53
C LEU A 53 26.41 28.63 4.79
N ASN A 54 26.51 27.54 4.03
CA ASN A 54 25.72 26.35 4.30
C ASN A 54 25.96 25.84 5.71
N ALA A 55 24.90 25.40 6.35
CA ALA A 55 24.87 24.92 7.74
C ALA A 55 25.08 25.98 8.83
N THR A 56 25.02 27.28 8.50
CA THR A 56 25.03 28.36 9.50
C THR A 56 23.85 28.21 10.45
N ARG A 57 24.11 28.43 11.75
CA ARG A 57 23.11 28.47 12.82
C ARG A 57 22.58 29.89 12.97
N LEU A 58 21.28 30.05 12.91
CA LEU A 58 20.57 31.34 12.93
C LEU A 58 19.38 31.31 13.87
N HIS A 59 18.88 32.49 14.25
CA HIS A 59 17.56 32.66 14.84
C HIS A 59 16.51 32.78 13.73
N LEU A 60 15.45 31.97 13.83
CA LEU A 60 14.23 32.09 13.03
C LEU A 60 13.16 32.81 13.85
N TYR A 61 12.63 33.90 13.31
CA TYR A 61 11.48 34.62 13.84
C TYR A 61 10.26 34.38 12.96
N HIS A 62 9.25 33.77 13.55
CA HIS A 62 7.95 33.54 12.89
C HIS A 62 6.83 33.91 13.88
N GLY A 63 5.97 34.86 13.53
CA GLY A 63 4.99 35.40 14.46
C GLY A 63 5.65 35.92 15.74
N ALA A 64 5.26 35.36 16.88
CA ALA A 64 5.87 35.66 18.18
C ALA A 64 6.94 34.65 18.62
N ARG A 65 7.20 33.60 17.79
CA ARG A 65 8.20 32.55 18.09
C ARG A 65 9.59 33.01 17.68
N ASP A 66 10.55 32.71 18.51
CA ASP A 66 12.00 32.89 18.29
C ASP A 66 12.67 31.55 18.60
N ILE A 67 13.19 30.87 17.58
CA ILE A 67 13.83 29.55 17.73
C ILE A 67 15.13 29.49 16.93
N LEU A 68 16.02 28.63 17.37
CA LEU A 68 17.25 28.37 16.65
C LEU A 68 17.02 27.37 15.51
N CYS A 69 17.67 27.65 14.40
CA CYS A 69 17.63 26.78 13.23
C CYS A 69 19.00 26.68 12.55
N LYS A 70 19.17 25.63 11.78
CA LYS A 70 20.30 25.44 10.87
C LYS A 70 19.83 25.63 9.44
N VAL A 71 20.47 26.56 8.71
CA VAL A 71 20.17 26.82 7.29
C VAL A 71 20.93 25.83 6.43
N VAL A 72 20.23 25.06 5.62
CA VAL A 72 20.79 24.16 4.61
C VAL A 72 20.49 24.75 3.23
N LEU A 73 21.48 25.36 2.58
CA LEU A 73 21.35 25.90 1.24
C LEU A 73 21.24 24.76 0.24
N LEU A 74 20.19 24.76 -0.61
CA LEU A 74 19.87 23.64 -1.49
C LEU A 74 20.48 23.76 -2.88
N ASP A 75 20.76 24.97 -3.35
CA ASP A 75 21.21 25.30 -4.71
C ASP A 75 22.63 25.88 -4.80
N ARG A 76 23.27 26.16 -3.65
CA ARG A 76 24.59 26.80 -3.57
C ARG A 76 25.28 26.53 -2.23
N ASP A 77 26.54 26.96 -2.10
CA ASP A 77 27.32 26.80 -0.87
C ASP A 77 27.27 28.03 0.04
N SER A 78 26.99 29.19 -0.54
CA SER A 78 26.86 30.45 0.19
C SER A 78 25.85 31.37 -0.48
N VAL A 79 25.36 32.36 0.26
CA VAL A 79 24.48 33.40 -0.24
C VAL A 79 24.87 34.76 0.33
N SER A 80 25.00 35.74 -0.57
CA SER A 80 25.50 37.10 -0.28
C SER A 80 24.37 38.12 -0.21
N ALA A 81 24.72 39.37 0.20
CA ALA A 81 23.81 40.48 0.29
C ALA A 81 23.01 40.72 -0.98
N GLY A 82 21.71 40.87 -0.88
CA GLY A 82 20.79 41.10 -2.01
C GLY A 82 20.42 39.87 -2.82
N GLU A 83 21.04 38.72 -2.56
CA GLU A 83 20.73 37.46 -3.26
C GLU A 83 19.54 36.73 -2.65
N SER A 84 18.97 35.83 -3.47
CA SER A 84 17.90 34.89 -3.04
C SER A 84 18.28 33.46 -3.40
N CYS A 85 17.88 32.51 -2.55
CA CYS A 85 18.16 31.10 -2.76
C CYS A 85 17.03 30.21 -2.20
N TYR A 86 17.03 28.93 -2.57
CA TYR A 86 16.24 27.92 -1.89
C TYR A 86 17.03 27.32 -0.74
N ALA A 87 16.39 27.20 0.42
CA ALA A 87 17.01 26.61 1.58
C ALA A 87 16.00 25.77 2.38
N GLN A 88 16.52 24.83 3.14
CA GLN A 88 15.78 24.08 4.13
C GLN A 88 16.25 24.52 5.52
N LEU A 89 15.32 25.00 6.37
CA LEU A 89 15.60 25.27 7.77
C LEU A 89 15.33 24.02 8.59
N ARG A 90 16.34 23.56 9.33
CA ARG A 90 16.24 22.50 10.33
C ARG A 90 16.18 23.15 11.69
N LEU A 91 15.04 22.99 12.33
CA LEU A 91 14.69 23.68 13.55
C LEU A 91 15.18 22.89 14.77
N GLU A 92 15.48 23.59 15.87
CA GLU A 92 15.86 22.96 17.14
C GLU A 92 14.64 22.70 18.04
N GLU A 93 13.50 23.33 17.73
CA GLU A 93 12.22 23.16 18.40
C GLU A 93 11.10 23.06 17.38
N GLU A 94 10.00 22.41 17.74
CA GLU A 94 8.82 22.34 16.90
C GLU A 94 8.12 23.70 16.77
N ILE A 95 7.63 23.99 15.58
CA ILE A 95 6.88 25.20 15.27
C ILE A 95 5.65 24.88 14.42
N ALA A 96 4.55 25.58 14.67
CA ALA A 96 3.37 25.55 13.83
C ALA A 96 3.47 26.67 12.78
N VAL A 97 3.52 26.30 11.50
CA VAL A 97 3.65 27.23 10.36
C VAL A 97 2.76 26.78 9.20
N LYS A 98 2.50 27.70 8.27
CA LYS A 98 1.79 27.42 7.02
C LYS A 98 2.65 27.77 5.81
N THR A 99 2.40 27.07 4.72
CA THR A 99 2.91 27.48 3.40
C THR A 99 2.38 28.88 3.06
N GLY A 100 3.28 29.74 2.60
CA GLY A 100 3.03 31.16 2.37
C GLY A 100 3.33 32.08 3.56
N ASP A 101 3.56 31.57 4.76
CA ASP A 101 3.96 32.41 5.91
C ASP A 101 5.31 33.06 5.66
N ARG A 102 5.46 34.28 6.22
CA ARG A 102 6.70 35.04 6.17
C ARG A 102 7.48 34.88 7.46
N PHE A 103 8.80 34.93 7.33
CA PHE A 103 9.73 34.79 8.46
C PHE A 103 10.89 35.78 8.33
N VAL A 104 11.61 35.98 9.43
CA VAL A 104 12.85 36.76 9.50
C VAL A 104 13.96 35.88 10.07
N LEU A 105 15.16 36.01 9.50
CA LEU A 105 16.37 35.38 10.04
C LEU A 105 17.34 36.42 10.62
N ARG A 106 17.97 36.06 11.74
CA ARG A 106 18.98 36.87 12.38
C ARG A 106 20.19 36.03 12.76
N PHE A 107 21.36 36.66 12.74
CA PHE A 107 22.57 36.01 13.29
C PHE A 107 22.45 35.73 14.80
N TYR A 108 23.11 34.65 15.23
CA TYR A 108 23.14 34.30 16.62
C TYR A 108 23.95 35.32 17.47
N SER A 109 25.10 35.78 16.95
CA SER A 109 25.93 36.75 17.61
C SER A 109 26.86 37.48 16.61
N PRO A 110 26.86 38.81 16.62
CA PRO A 110 25.85 39.70 17.19
C PRO A 110 24.47 39.50 16.60
N LEU A 111 23.42 39.86 17.33
CA LEU A 111 22.04 39.71 16.91
C LEU A 111 21.71 40.77 15.84
N GLU A 112 21.91 40.38 14.55
CA GLU A 112 21.73 41.27 13.39
C GLU A 112 20.74 40.62 12.43
N THR A 113 19.79 41.39 11.91
CA THR A 113 18.83 40.92 10.90
C THR A 113 19.55 40.75 9.55
N ILE A 114 19.48 39.57 8.98
CA ILE A 114 20.18 39.21 7.74
C ILE A 114 19.26 39.11 6.56
N GLY A 115 18.01 38.79 6.77
CA GLY A 115 17.04 38.55 5.71
C GLY A 115 15.77 37.90 6.20
N GLY A 116 15.04 37.36 5.27
CA GLY A 116 13.81 36.65 5.53
C GLY A 116 13.27 36.06 4.23
N GLY A 117 12.02 35.68 4.24
CA GLY A 117 11.42 35.11 3.05
C GLY A 117 10.04 34.50 3.26
N VAL A 118 9.75 33.52 2.46
CA VAL A 118 8.45 32.83 2.45
C VAL A 118 8.67 31.32 2.63
N ILE A 119 7.80 30.70 3.42
CA ILE A 119 7.75 29.25 3.60
C ILE A 119 7.07 28.64 2.37
N LEU A 120 7.80 27.77 1.66
CA LEU A 120 7.31 27.06 0.47
C LEU A 120 6.70 25.71 0.80
N ASP A 121 7.21 25.06 1.86
CA ASP A 121 6.69 23.80 2.37
C ASP A 121 6.82 23.76 3.89
N SER A 122 5.72 23.51 4.58
CA SER A 122 5.66 23.46 6.04
C SER A 122 5.92 22.07 6.63
N ASN A 123 6.05 21.03 5.79
CA ASN A 123 6.33 19.66 6.24
C ASN A 123 7.14 18.86 5.21
N PRO A 124 8.30 19.37 4.76
CA PRO A 124 9.09 18.74 3.70
C PRO A 124 9.78 17.47 4.18
N PHE A 125 10.25 16.67 3.21
CA PHE A 125 11.27 15.66 3.47
C PHE A 125 12.65 16.30 3.59
N LYS A 126 13.60 15.56 4.19
CA LYS A 126 15.00 15.97 4.20
C LYS A 126 15.59 15.87 2.79
N HIS A 127 16.05 17.01 2.27
CA HIS A 127 16.60 17.10 0.93
C HIS A 127 18.11 16.87 0.88
N LYS A 128 18.58 16.39 -0.29
CA LYS A 128 19.97 16.46 -0.70
C LYS A 128 20.23 17.82 -1.37
N ARG A 129 21.42 18.35 -1.16
CA ARG A 129 21.84 19.60 -1.78
C ARG A 129 22.20 19.38 -3.26
N ASN A 130 22.04 20.43 -4.05
CA ASN A 130 22.39 20.47 -5.46
C ASN A 130 21.70 19.37 -6.30
N ASP A 131 20.51 18.91 -5.87
CA ASP A 131 19.72 17.92 -6.59
C ASP A 131 18.64 18.62 -7.42
N PRO A 132 18.69 18.56 -8.76
CA PRO A 132 17.66 19.17 -9.62
C PRO A 132 16.25 18.62 -9.33
N ALA A 133 16.14 17.39 -8.85
CA ALA A 133 14.85 16.79 -8.47
C ALA A 133 14.23 17.46 -7.23
N VAL A 134 15.02 18.20 -6.45
CA VAL A 134 14.58 19.00 -5.30
C VAL A 134 14.25 20.44 -5.73
N LEU A 135 15.06 21.04 -6.60
CA LEU A 135 14.95 22.47 -6.96
C LEU A 135 13.72 22.74 -7.84
N GLN A 136 13.43 21.90 -8.83
CA GLN A 136 12.26 22.07 -9.70
C GLN A 136 10.92 22.08 -8.93
N PRO A 137 10.64 21.16 -7.99
CA PRO A 137 9.45 21.24 -7.16
C PRO A 137 9.36 22.53 -6.33
N LEU A 138 10.46 23.05 -5.79
CA LEU A 138 10.49 24.30 -5.03
C LEU A 138 10.17 25.49 -5.91
N GLU A 139 10.66 25.54 -7.14
CA GLU A 139 10.32 26.57 -8.11
C GLU A 139 8.82 26.55 -8.47
N ILE A 140 8.23 25.36 -8.62
CA ILE A 140 6.78 25.19 -8.81
C ILE A 140 6.01 25.68 -7.58
N LYS A 141 6.47 25.37 -6.37
CA LYS A 141 5.83 25.85 -5.12
C LYS A 141 5.88 27.39 -5.01
N GLU A 142 6.96 28.02 -5.48
CA GLU A 142 7.10 29.47 -5.51
C GLU A 142 6.20 30.13 -6.59
N ASN A 143 6.35 29.72 -7.86
CA ASN A 143 5.86 30.45 -9.02
C ASN A 143 4.74 29.73 -9.79
N GLY A 144 4.45 28.47 -9.47
CA GLY A 144 3.46 27.67 -10.18
C GLY A 144 2.02 28.12 -9.97
N SER A 145 1.15 27.76 -10.89
CA SER A 145 -0.31 27.91 -10.72
C SER A 145 -0.82 27.03 -9.58
N ASP A 146 -2.03 27.30 -9.09
CA ASP A 146 -2.66 26.45 -8.05
C ASP A 146 -2.71 24.98 -8.47
N ARG A 147 -3.00 24.72 -9.75
CA ARG A 147 -2.96 23.38 -10.33
C ARG A 147 -1.58 22.73 -10.20
N ASP A 148 -0.51 23.46 -10.52
CA ASP A 148 0.85 22.94 -10.47
C ASP A 148 1.27 22.68 -9.03
N LYS A 149 0.92 23.56 -8.10
CA LYS A 149 1.18 23.40 -6.66
C LYS A 149 0.47 22.17 -6.09
N ILE A 150 -0.80 21.96 -6.43
CA ILE A 150 -1.57 20.80 -6.00
C ILE A 150 -1.00 19.52 -6.62
N SER A 151 -0.66 19.55 -7.91
CA SER A 151 -0.03 18.40 -8.59
C SER A 151 1.32 18.02 -7.95
N ALA A 152 2.13 19.02 -7.60
CA ALA A 152 3.39 18.82 -6.89
C ALA A 152 3.16 18.21 -5.49
N ALA A 153 2.22 18.76 -4.71
CA ALA A 153 1.86 18.22 -3.40
C ALA A 153 1.36 16.77 -3.50
N LEU A 154 0.47 16.46 -4.44
CA LEU A 154 0.02 15.09 -4.69
C LEU A 154 1.21 14.17 -5.01
N ARG A 155 2.19 14.61 -5.82
CA ARG A 155 3.37 13.82 -6.16
C ARG A 155 4.24 13.53 -4.94
N ASP A 156 4.49 14.54 -4.10
CA ASP A 156 5.34 14.46 -2.91
C ASP A 156 4.72 13.55 -1.83
N TYR A 157 3.41 13.65 -1.64
CA TYR A 157 2.72 12.96 -0.54
C TYR A 157 1.98 11.67 -0.93
N SER A 158 1.95 11.28 -2.22
CA SER A 158 1.25 10.06 -2.67
C SER A 158 1.70 8.80 -1.95
N SER A 159 2.98 8.68 -1.58
CA SER A 159 3.51 7.50 -0.89
C SER A 159 3.08 7.38 0.57
N ARG A 160 2.59 8.47 1.15
CA ARG A 160 2.06 8.52 2.53
C ARG A 160 0.54 8.36 2.58
N PHE A 161 -0.14 8.42 1.43
CA PHE A 161 -1.61 8.40 1.33
C PHE A 161 -2.28 9.47 2.19
N GLU A 162 -1.68 10.68 2.21
CA GLU A 162 -2.21 11.80 2.98
C GLU A 162 -3.59 12.21 2.50
N THR A 163 -4.40 12.74 3.42
CA THR A 163 -5.76 13.18 3.12
C THR A 163 -5.80 14.45 2.28
N LEU A 164 -6.89 14.66 1.55
CA LEU A 164 -7.10 15.91 0.80
C LEU A 164 -7.11 17.14 1.72
N ASP A 165 -7.61 17.03 2.95
CA ASP A 165 -7.58 18.11 3.92
C ASP A 165 -6.14 18.44 4.34
N PHE A 166 -5.31 17.43 4.58
CA PHE A 166 -3.88 17.64 4.81
C PHE A 166 -3.21 18.36 3.63
N LEU A 167 -3.44 17.89 2.41
CA LEU A 167 -2.84 18.47 1.21
C LEU A 167 -3.33 19.91 0.96
N GLN A 168 -4.60 20.19 1.26
CA GLN A 168 -5.16 21.55 1.16
C GLN A 168 -4.44 22.50 2.13
N ILE A 169 -4.19 22.07 3.37
CA ILE A 169 -3.45 22.85 4.36
C ILE A 169 -2.01 23.08 3.89
N GLN A 170 -1.35 22.02 3.37
CA GLN A 170 0.03 22.11 2.87
C GLN A 170 0.21 23.05 1.70
N THR A 171 -0.79 23.12 0.81
CA THR A 171 -0.73 24.04 -0.35
C THR A 171 -1.11 25.47 -0.02
N GLY A 172 -1.83 25.70 1.10
CA GLY A 172 -2.35 27.01 1.48
C GLY A 172 -3.45 27.53 0.55
N ILE A 173 -3.95 26.71 -0.38
CA ILE A 173 -4.99 27.12 -1.35
C ILE A 173 -6.36 27.03 -0.70
N PRO A 174 -7.27 28.03 -0.94
CA PRO A 174 -8.64 27.99 -0.42
C PRO A 174 -9.36 26.71 -0.82
N LYS A 175 -10.14 26.12 0.11
CA LYS A 175 -10.76 24.79 -0.04
C LYS A 175 -11.53 24.61 -1.34
N GLU A 176 -12.37 25.58 -1.69
CA GLU A 176 -13.19 25.52 -2.90
C GLU A 176 -12.34 25.45 -4.18
N GLN A 177 -11.29 26.27 -4.27
CA GLN A 177 -10.36 26.27 -5.41
C GLN A 177 -9.54 24.98 -5.44
N PHE A 178 -9.09 24.50 -4.27
CA PHE A 178 -8.37 23.24 -4.14
C PHE A 178 -9.20 22.07 -4.67
N ASP A 179 -10.44 21.92 -4.20
CA ASP A 179 -11.33 20.82 -4.60
C ASP A 179 -11.63 20.84 -6.11
N GLN A 180 -11.87 22.03 -6.69
CA GLN A 180 -12.05 22.17 -8.14
C GLN A 180 -10.82 21.73 -8.93
N GLN A 181 -9.61 22.09 -8.49
CA GLN A 181 -8.38 21.70 -9.18
C GLN A 181 -8.09 20.19 -9.03
N VAL A 182 -8.33 19.61 -7.86
CA VAL A 182 -8.23 18.15 -7.65
C VAL A 182 -9.17 17.40 -8.59
N GLN A 183 -10.44 17.84 -8.71
CA GLN A 183 -11.39 17.23 -9.64
C GLN A 183 -10.91 17.30 -11.09
N LYS A 184 -10.35 18.44 -11.53
CA LYS A 184 -9.76 18.59 -12.86
C LYS A 184 -8.58 17.65 -13.05
N LEU A 185 -7.66 17.53 -12.08
CA LEU A 185 -6.52 16.62 -12.16
C LEU A 185 -6.96 15.15 -12.29
N VAL A 186 -8.01 14.76 -11.56
CA VAL A 186 -8.58 13.39 -11.66
C VAL A 186 -9.23 13.17 -13.04
N LYS A 187 -10.01 14.14 -13.54
CA LYS A 187 -10.65 14.11 -14.87
C LYS A 187 -9.60 13.98 -15.98
N ASP A 188 -8.52 14.72 -15.88
CA ASP A 188 -7.41 14.75 -16.84
C ASP A 188 -6.46 13.53 -16.68
N LYS A 189 -6.78 12.60 -15.78
CA LYS A 189 -5.97 11.40 -15.46
C LYS A 189 -4.56 11.72 -14.94
N ALA A 190 -4.31 12.94 -14.49
CA ALA A 190 -3.07 13.35 -13.82
C ALA A 190 -3.03 12.90 -12.35
N ALA A 191 -4.19 12.61 -11.77
CA ALA A 191 -4.35 12.06 -10.44
C ALA A 191 -5.36 10.90 -10.42
N PHE A 192 -5.32 10.07 -9.39
CA PHE A 192 -6.17 8.91 -9.21
C PHE A 192 -6.83 8.93 -7.82
N LYS A 193 -8.17 8.87 -7.80
CA LYS A 193 -8.95 8.84 -6.57
C LYS A 193 -8.91 7.43 -5.98
N VAL A 194 -8.27 7.26 -4.83
CA VAL A 194 -8.20 6.00 -4.09
C VAL A 194 -9.41 5.86 -3.16
N SER A 195 -9.77 6.93 -2.46
CA SER A 195 -10.97 7.00 -1.60
C SER A 195 -11.60 8.40 -1.71
N ASP A 196 -12.66 8.67 -0.94
CA ASP A 196 -13.30 9.99 -0.97
C ASP A 196 -12.36 11.10 -0.50
N ASN A 197 -11.44 10.79 0.40
CA ASN A 197 -10.50 11.76 0.97
C ASN A 197 -9.03 11.47 0.64
N ILE A 198 -8.72 10.52 -0.25
CA ILE A 198 -7.34 10.20 -0.64
C ILE A 198 -7.24 10.15 -2.17
N VAL A 199 -6.35 10.98 -2.69
CA VAL A 199 -6.00 11.06 -4.11
C VAL A 199 -4.49 10.94 -4.23
N ILE A 200 -4.01 10.18 -5.20
CA ILE A 200 -2.59 10.01 -5.49
C ILE A 200 -2.25 10.53 -6.89
N HIS A 201 -1.02 10.97 -7.09
CA HIS A 201 -0.53 11.40 -8.40
C HIS A 201 -0.41 10.21 -9.37
N ALA A 202 -0.66 10.44 -10.65
CA ALA A 202 -0.57 9.40 -11.69
C ALA A 202 0.82 8.75 -11.78
N ASP A 203 1.89 9.51 -11.54
CA ASP A 203 3.27 8.98 -11.52
C ASP A 203 3.48 7.95 -10.42
N TYR A 204 2.84 8.14 -9.25
CA TYR A 204 2.94 7.17 -8.16
C TYR A 204 2.15 5.89 -8.48
N LEU A 205 0.96 6.03 -9.05
CA LEU A 205 0.21 4.86 -9.54
C LEU A 205 0.99 4.08 -10.61
N LYS A 206 1.71 4.78 -11.50
CA LYS A 206 2.60 4.17 -12.49
C LYS A 206 3.74 3.41 -11.80
N LYS A 207 4.39 4.01 -10.81
CA LYS A 207 5.43 3.33 -10.00
C LYS A 207 4.90 2.05 -9.34
N LEU A 208 3.69 2.10 -8.77
CA LEU A 208 3.05 0.94 -8.16
C LEU A 208 2.74 -0.15 -9.19
N LYS A 209 2.25 0.23 -10.38
CA LYS A 209 2.07 -0.69 -11.51
C LYS A 209 3.38 -1.40 -11.88
N ASP A 210 4.46 -0.64 -12.04
CA ASP A 210 5.77 -1.20 -12.41
C ASP A 210 6.32 -2.11 -11.31
N SER A 211 6.13 -1.75 -10.05
CA SER A 211 6.53 -2.57 -8.89
C SER A 211 5.72 -3.86 -8.82
N ALA A 212 4.41 -3.81 -9.02
CA ALA A 212 3.54 -4.98 -9.09
C ALA A 212 3.95 -5.91 -10.23
N GLY A 213 4.26 -5.34 -11.40
CA GLY A 213 4.75 -6.08 -12.57
C GLY A 213 6.05 -6.83 -12.25
N LYS A 214 7.05 -6.15 -11.72
CA LYS A 214 8.34 -6.77 -11.33
C LYS A 214 8.17 -7.86 -10.28
N LEU A 215 7.38 -7.59 -9.24
CA LEU A 215 7.10 -8.53 -8.16
C LEU A 215 6.48 -9.83 -8.68
N LEU A 216 5.44 -9.70 -9.50
CA LEU A 216 4.73 -10.88 -10.02
C LEU A 216 5.51 -11.59 -11.13
N THR A 217 6.27 -10.87 -11.95
CA THR A 217 7.15 -11.52 -12.93
C THR A 217 8.18 -12.43 -12.25
N ALA A 218 8.85 -11.93 -11.20
CA ALA A 218 9.79 -12.72 -10.43
C ALA A 218 9.09 -13.92 -9.76
N TYR A 219 7.91 -13.70 -9.16
CA TYR A 219 7.13 -14.76 -8.55
C TYR A 219 6.72 -15.85 -9.53
N HIS A 220 6.25 -15.50 -10.71
CA HIS A 220 5.84 -16.45 -11.75
C HIS A 220 7.02 -17.26 -12.32
N GLN A 221 8.21 -16.64 -12.41
CA GLN A 221 9.44 -17.36 -12.80
C GLN A 221 9.84 -18.40 -11.76
N GLU A 222 9.71 -18.07 -10.48
CA GLU A 222 10.00 -19.02 -9.39
C GLU A 222 8.90 -20.08 -9.17
N ASN A 223 7.65 -19.76 -9.54
CA ASN A 223 6.47 -20.57 -9.30
C ASN A 223 5.60 -20.74 -10.56
N PRO A 224 6.11 -21.30 -11.67
CA PRO A 224 5.41 -21.33 -12.96
C PRO A 224 4.13 -22.16 -12.94
N LEU A 225 3.98 -23.06 -11.97
CA LEU A 225 2.80 -23.93 -11.80
C LEU A 225 1.75 -23.36 -10.84
N ARG A 226 1.98 -22.19 -10.24
CA ARG A 226 1.02 -21.53 -9.35
C ARG A 226 0.21 -20.50 -10.12
N GLU A 227 -1.09 -20.40 -9.81
CA GLU A 227 -2.01 -19.45 -10.43
C GLU A 227 -1.64 -17.98 -10.17
N GLY A 228 -0.91 -17.71 -9.08
CA GLY A 228 -0.47 -16.38 -8.68
C GLY A 228 0.02 -16.34 -7.24
N MET A 229 0.39 -15.15 -6.79
CA MET A 229 0.77 -14.87 -5.41
C MET A 229 -0.49 -14.71 -4.56
N LYS A 230 -0.52 -15.24 -3.33
CA LYS A 230 -1.64 -15.05 -2.40
C LYS A 230 -1.92 -13.55 -2.18
N LYS A 231 -3.20 -13.18 -2.13
CA LYS A 231 -3.63 -11.77 -2.03
C LYS A 231 -2.98 -11.03 -0.86
N ASP A 232 -2.91 -11.65 0.33
CA ASP A 232 -2.31 -11.04 1.52
C ASP A 232 -0.79 -10.87 1.39
N GLU A 233 -0.11 -11.84 0.78
CA GLU A 233 1.33 -11.75 0.51
C GLU A 233 1.64 -10.64 -0.49
N PHE A 234 0.84 -10.55 -1.56
CA PHE A 234 0.98 -9.51 -2.58
C PHE A 234 0.81 -8.11 -1.98
N ARG A 235 -0.25 -7.90 -1.17
CA ARG A 235 -0.50 -6.61 -0.50
C ARG A 235 0.69 -6.17 0.32
N ASN A 236 1.19 -7.04 1.20
CA ASN A 236 2.30 -6.73 2.11
C ASN A 236 3.63 -6.46 1.38
N LYS A 237 3.82 -7.08 0.21
CA LYS A 237 5.02 -6.88 -0.60
C LYS A 237 4.92 -5.63 -1.50
N LEU A 238 3.73 -5.28 -1.98
CA LEU A 238 3.52 -4.14 -2.86
C LEU A 238 3.60 -2.81 -2.11
N ILE A 239 2.85 -2.69 -1.02
CA ILE A 239 2.74 -1.46 -0.22
C ILE A 239 2.71 -1.84 1.25
N LYS A 240 3.66 -1.26 2.03
CA LYS A 240 3.64 -1.36 3.49
C LYS A 240 2.79 -0.20 4.03
N TYR A 241 1.50 -0.43 4.21
CA TYR A 241 0.56 0.55 4.75
C TYR A 241 -0.45 -0.13 5.66
N GLU A 242 -0.84 0.54 6.74
CA GLU A 242 -1.70 -0.06 7.78
C GLU A 242 -3.12 -0.31 7.28
N ASP A 243 -3.68 0.63 6.51
CA ASP A 243 -5.02 0.48 5.95
C ASP A 243 -5.00 -0.35 4.66
N MET A 244 -5.24 -1.65 4.82
CA MET A 244 -5.28 -2.59 3.69
C MET A 244 -6.39 -2.29 2.68
N SER A 245 -7.44 -1.53 3.05
CA SER A 245 -8.50 -1.15 2.11
C SER A 245 -7.99 -0.26 0.99
N ILE A 246 -7.02 0.60 1.27
CA ILE A 246 -6.34 1.46 0.28
C ILE A 246 -5.55 0.61 -0.70
N VAL A 247 -4.81 -0.38 -0.18
CA VAL A 247 -4.03 -1.31 -1.01
C VAL A 247 -4.94 -2.13 -1.93
N ASP A 248 -6.09 -2.57 -1.42
CA ASP A 248 -7.10 -3.27 -2.21
C ASP A 248 -7.64 -2.41 -3.35
N ARG A 249 -8.06 -1.18 -3.06
CA ARG A 249 -8.58 -0.26 -4.10
C ARG A 249 -7.55 0.02 -5.20
N ILE A 250 -6.28 0.13 -4.85
CA ILE A 250 -5.20 0.28 -5.83
C ILE A 250 -5.06 -1.01 -6.66
N THR A 251 -5.08 -2.18 -6.01
CA THR A 251 -5.00 -3.47 -6.69
C THR A 251 -6.19 -3.67 -7.64
N ASP A 252 -7.41 -3.37 -7.19
CA ASP A 252 -8.62 -3.41 -8.00
C ASP A 252 -8.53 -2.47 -9.22
N SER A 253 -7.95 -1.28 -9.02
CA SER A 253 -7.70 -0.36 -10.14
C SER A 253 -6.73 -0.96 -11.18
N LEU A 254 -5.70 -1.68 -10.74
CA LEU A 254 -4.76 -2.36 -11.65
C LEU A 254 -5.42 -3.56 -12.36
N VAL A 255 -6.32 -4.26 -11.68
CA VAL A 255 -7.13 -5.34 -12.29
C VAL A 255 -8.09 -4.77 -13.33
N ASN A 256 -8.83 -3.71 -13.02
CA ASN A 256 -9.74 -3.05 -13.96
C ASN A 256 -9.02 -2.50 -15.21
N ARG A 257 -7.73 -2.15 -15.06
CA ARG A 257 -6.87 -1.71 -16.19
C ARG A 257 -6.21 -2.86 -16.94
N LYS A 258 -6.57 -4.11 -16.66
CA LYS A 258 -6.00 -5.31 -17.26
C LYS A 258 -4.47 -5.39 -17.12
N VAL A 259 -3.94 -4.95 -16.00
CA VAL A 259 -2.53 -5.13 -15.61
C VAL A 259 -2.37 -6.39 -14.79
N LEU A 260 -3.33 -6.61 -13.90
CA LEU A 260 -3.42 -7.76 -13.00
C LEU A 260 -4.72 -8.52 -13.24
N LYS A 261 -4.81 -9.73 -12.73
CA LYS A 261 -6.06 -10.49 -12.60
C LYS A 261 -6.13 -11.19 -11.25
N TYR A 262 -7.35 -11.40 -10.77
CA TYR A 262 -7.61 -12.30 -9.65
C TYR A 262 -7.90 -13.69 -10.20
N VAL A 263 -7.24 -14.70 -9.61
CA VAL A 263 -7.50 -16.11 -9.86
C VAL A 263 -7.66 -16.76 -8.50
N ASN A 264 -8.87 -17.21 -8.17
CA ASN A 264 -9.20 -17.70 -6.82
C ASN A 264 -8.82 -16.65 -5.74
N ASN A 265 -8.00 -17.01 -4.75
CA ASN A 265 -7.50 -16.08 -3.73
C ASN A 265 -6.08 -15.58 -4.02
N CYS A 266 -5.69 -15.54 -5.30
CA CYS A 266 -4.36 -15.13 -5.76
C CYS A 266 -4.45 -13.93 -6.70
N VAL A 267 -3.34 -13.19 -6.81
CA VAL A 267 -3.10 -12.11 -7.75
C VAL A 267 -2.05 -12.56 -8.75
N ALA A 268 -2.31 -12.37 -10.03
CA ALA A 268 -1.40 -12.72 -11.12
C ALA A 268 -1.29 -11.56 -12.13
N LEU A 269 -0.26 -11.57 -12.97
CA LEU A 269 -0.21 -10.72 -14.15
C LEU A 269 -1.35 -11.08 -15.09
N TYR A 270 -1.92 -10.08 -15.76
CA TYR A 270 -3.09 -10.28 -16.61
C TYR A 270 -2.87 -11.33 -17.69
N ASP A 271 -1.71 -11.29 -18.36
CA ASP A 271 -1.35 -12.19 -19.46
C ASP A 271 -0.66 -13.48 -18.99
N PHE A 272 -0.51 -13.68 -17.68
CA PHE A 272 0.14 -14.90 -17.18
C PHE A 272 -0.82 -16.10 -17.27
N GLU A 273 -0.37 -17.16 -17.87
CA GLU A 273 -1.02 -18.47 -17.86
C GLU A 273 -0.14 -19.49 -17.16
N VAL A 274 -0.77 -20.33 -16.35
CA VAL A 274 -0.06 -21.42 -15.67
C VAL A 274 0.52 -22.36 -16.74
N GLN A 275 1.82 -22.57 -16.68
CA GLN A 275 2.45 -23.49 -17.62
C GLN A 275 1.95 -24.90 -17.34
N GLN A 276 1.31 -25.50 -18.35
CA GLN A 276 1.04 -26.94 -18.31
C GLN A 276 2.37 -27.66 -18.52
N ASP A 277 2.83 -28.36 -17.49
CA ASP A 277 4.01 -29.20 -17.58
C ASP A 277 3.58 -30.60 -18.04
N THR A 278 4.25 -31.18 -19.03
CA THR A 278 4.03 -32.58 -19.43
C THR A 278 4.07 -33.54 -18.23
N ASN A 279 4.84 -33.23 -17.23
CA ASN A 279 4.87 -33.95 -15.95
C ASN A 279 3.55 -33.87 -15.18
N GLN A 280 2.74 -32.79 -15.34
CA GLN A 280 1.44 -32.69 -14.69
C GLN A 280 0.45 -33.71 -15.23
N GLU A 281 0.43 -33.91 -16.55
CA GLU A 281 -0.45 -34.91 -17.20
C GLU A 281 -0.07 -36.33 -16.82
N GLU A 282 1.23 -36.64 -16.75
CA GLU A 282 1.71 -37.96 -16.34
C GLU A 282 1.35 -38.28 -14.89
N ILE A 283 1.52 -37.31 -13.98
CA ILE A 283 1.16 -37.47 -12.57
C ILE A 283 -0.36 -37.55 -12.40
N GLU A 284 -1.13 -36.68 -13.08
CA GLU A 284 -2.61 -36.72 -13.08
C GLU A 284 -3.12 -38.08 -13.54
N ASN A 285 -2.56 -38.61 -14.63
CA ASN A 285 -2.93 -39.93 -15.17
C ASN A 285 -2.59 -41.05 -14.17
N ALA A 286 -1.47 -40.97 -13.49
CA ALA A 286 -1.12 -41.95 -12.45
C ALA A 286 -2.14 -42.00 -11.30
N PHE A 287 -2.69 -40.85 -10.88
CA PHE A 287 -3.79 -40.79 -9.90
C PHE A 287 -5.12 -41.28 -10.49
N ARG A 288 -5.38 -40.96 -11.78
CA ARG A 288 -6.59 -41.45 -12.48
C ARG A 288 -6.59 -42.95 -12.61
N GLU A 289 -5.45 -43.56 -12.98
CA GLU A 289 -5.31 -45.02 -13.07
C GLU A 289 -5.55 -45.74 -11.73
N GLY A 290 -5.22 -45.09 -10.62
CA GLY A 290 -5.46 -45.63 -9.28
C GLY A 290 -6.93 -45.76 -8.89
N GLY A 291 -7.84 -45.11 -9.63
CA GLY A 291 -9.27 -45.22 -9.44
C GLY A 291 -9.72 -44.83 -8.03
N PHE A 292 -10.53 -45.68 -7.40
CA PHE A 292 -10.97 -45.50 -6.01
C PHE A 292 -9.93 -45.92 -4.95
N SER A 293 -8.79 -46.50 -5.37
CA SER A 293 -7.74 -46.98 -4.49
C SER A 293 -6.36 -46.45 -4.93
N PRO A 294 -6.17 -45.14 -5.04
CA PRO A 294 -4.94 -44.56 -5.55
C PRO A 294 -3.75 -44.87 -4.63
N GLU A 295 -2.57 -44.96 -5.23
CA GLU A 295 -1.33 -44.95 -4.50
C GLU A 295 -1.15 -43.66 -3.71
N SER A 296 -0.38 -43.75 -2.61
CA SER A 296 -0.08 -42.52 -1.84
C SER A 296 0.80 -41.55 -2.66
N PRO A 297 0.78 -40.24 -2.37
CA PRO A 297 1.65 -39.29 -3.04
C PRO A 297 3.12 -39.66 -3.04
N ASP A 298 3.60 -40.29 -1.94
CA ASP A 298 5.00 -40.74 -1.82
C ASP A 298 5.30 -41.92 -2.73
N GLN A 299 4.36 -42.85 -2.92
CA GLN A 299 4.51 -43.96 -3.84
C GLN A 299 4.51 -43.52 -5.31
N ILE A 300 3.61 -42.58 -5.66
CA ILE A 300 3.60 -41.99 -7.01
C ILE A 300 4.88 -41.19 -7.25
N ALA A 301 5.37 -40.41 -6.26
CA ALA A 301 6.64 -39.69 -6.36
C ALA A 301 7.83 -40.65 -6.66
N ALA A 302 7.83 -41.85 -6.10
CA ALA A 302 8.85 -42.84 -6.37
C ALA A 302 8.84 -43.35 -7.81
N ARG A 303 7.71 -43.30 -8.51
CA ARG A 303 7.59 -43.62 -9.94
C ARG A 303 8.18 -42.54 -10.86
N PHE A 304 8.28 -41.30 -10.36
CA PHE A 304 8.74 -40.12 -11.12
C PHE A 304 10.01 -39.49 -10.50
N PRO A 305 11.12 -40.17 -10.33
CA PRO A 305 12.32 -39.70 -9.60
C PRO A 305 13.01 -38.50 -10.29
N LYS A 306 12.73 -38.27 -11.58
CA LYS A 306 13.29 -37.15 -12.35
C LYS A 306 12.57 -35.82 -12.09
N ILE A 307 11.37 -35.86 -11.51
CA ILE A 307 10.57 -34.65 -11.27
C ILE A 307 10.98 -34.00 -9.92
N LYS A 308 11.86 -33.01 -10.00
CA LYS A 308 12.38 -32.29 -8.80
C LYS A 308 11.31 -31.58 -7.98
N ASN A 309 10.22 -31.12 -8.63
CA ASN A 309 9.16 -30.29 -8.02
C ASN A 309 7.84 -31.04 -7.82
N PHE A 310 7.88 -32.36 -7.57
CA PHE A 310 6.70 -33.23 -7.45
C PHE A 310 5.63 -32.67 -6.50
N LYS A 311 6.01 -32.15 -5.32
CA LYS A 311 5.06 -31.53 -4.38
C LYS A 311 4.37 -30.31 -4.95
N ALA A 312 5.07 -29.48 -5.73
CA ALA A 312 4.48 -28.29 -6.37
C ALA A 312 3.47 -28.70 -7.46
N VAL A 313 3.76 -29.76 -8.21
CA VAL A 313 2.85 -30.33 -9.21
C VAL A 313 1.56 -30.86 -8.55
N ILE A 314 1.69 -31.60 -7.44
CA ILE A 314 0.52 -32.07 -6.66
C ILE A 314 -0.33 -30.90 -6.16
N GLU A 315 0.28 -29.85 -5.59
CA GLU A 315 -0.47 -28.66 -5.14
C GLU A 315 -1.15 -27.95 -6.33
N ALA A 316 -0.52 -27.88 -7.48
CA ALA A 316 -1.12 -27.33 -8.70
C ALA A 316 -2.34 -28.15 -9.15
N LEU A 317 -2.25 -29.48 -9.14
CA LEU A 317 -3.36 -30.37 -9.48
C LEU A 317 -4.51 -30.28 -8.47
N ILE A 318 -4.22 -30.07 -7.19
CA ILE A 318 -5.26 -29.83 -6.18
C ILE A 318 -5.91 -28.47 -6.37
N ASN A 319 -5.13 -27.42 -6.60
CA ASN A 319 -5.64 -26.05 -6.78
C ASN A 319 -6.48 -25.94 -8.07
N SER A 320 -6.13 -26.66 -9.13
CA SER A 320 -6.92 -26.73 -10.37
C SER A 320 -8.16 -27.64 -10.25
N GLY A 321 -8.37 -28.27 -9.10
CA GLY A 321 -9.51 -29.16 -8.86
C GLY A 321 -9.40 -30.54 -9.53
N LYS A 322 -8.27 -30.88 -10.13
CA LYS A 322 -8.04 -32.19 -10.76
C LYS A 322 -7.81 -33.32 -9.75
N LEU A 323 -7.21 -32.97 -8.58
CA LEU A 323 -7.07 -33.87 -7.44
C LEU A 323 -7.80 -33.33 -6.23
N ILE A 324 -8.43 -34.21 -5.47
CA ILE A 324 -9.14 -33.91 -4.23
C ILE A 324 -8.39 -34.55 -3.06
N ARG A 325 -7.90 -33.75 -2.12
CA ARG A 325 -7.26 -34.25 -0.90
C ARG A 325 -8.34 -34.63 0.12
N VAL A 326 -8.65 -35.91 0.19
CA VAL A 326 -9.62 -36.44 1.16
C VAL A 326 -9.00 -36.68 2.53
N GLU A 327 -7.71 -37.04 2.57
CA GLU A 327 -6.89 -37.21 3.77
C GLU A 327 -5.45 -36.81 3.47
N GLU A 328 -4.61 -36.61 4.48
CA GLU A 328 -3.20 -36.17 4.28
C GLU A 328 -2.44 -36.99 3.26
N LYS A 329 -2.64 -38.33 3.28
CA LYS A 329 -1.96 -39.29 2.39
C LYS A 329 -2.87 -39.88 1.32
N ILE A 330 -4.10 -39.39 1.16
CA ILE A 330 -5.05 -39.90 0.17
C ILE A 330 -5.53 -38.77 -0.73
N LEU A 331 -5.11 -38.81 -1.98
CA LEU A 331 -5.56 -37.92 -3.03
C LEU A 331 -6.38 -38.73 -4.05
N LEU A 332 -7.58 -38.27 -4.35
CA LEU A 332 -8.43 -38.88 -5.40
C LEU A 332 -8.45 -37.98 -6.63
N HIS A 333 -8.44 -38.60 -7.80
CA HIS A 333 -8.76 -37.86 -9.02
C HIS A 333 -10.21 -37.40 -9.00
N ALA A 334 -10.47 -36.18 -9.49
CA ALA A 334 -11.78 -35.55 -9.44
C ALA A 334 -12.90 -36.41 -10.06
N ASP A 335 -12.58 -37.12 -11.16
CA ASP A 335 -13.54 -38.01 -11.82
C ASP A 335 -14.05 -39.10 -10.86
N TYR A 336 -13.14 -39.74 -10.13
CA TYR A 336 -13.48 -40.78 -9.18
C TYR A 336 -14.13 -40.26 -7.90
N TYR A 337 -13.73 -39.08 -7.45
CA TYR A 337 -14.39 -38.39 -6.35
C TYR A 337 -15.85 -38.08 -6.70
N ASN A 338 -16.11 -37.51 -7.88
CA ASN A 338 -17.45 -37.18 -8.34
C ASN A 338 -18.31 -38.44 -8.55
N LYS A 339 -17.70 -39.47 -9.14
CA LYS A 339 -18.35 -40.76 -9.32
C LYS A 339 -18.73 -41.42 -7.99
N ALA A 340 -17.85 -41.37 -6.97
CA ALA A 340 -18.15 -41.85 -5.63
C ALA A 340 -19.33 -41.08 -5.00
N LEU A 341 -19.36 -39.76 -5.19
CA LEU A 341 -20.43 -38.90 -4.69
C LEU A 341 -21.77 -39.21 -5.35
N GLU A 342 -21.80 -39.41 -6.69
CA GLU A 342 -23.01 -39.80 -7.44
C GLU A 342 -23.53 -41.15 -7.00
N MET A 343 -22.69 -42.18 -6.96
CA MET A 343 -23.04 -43.51 -6.49
C MET A 343 -23.62 -43.50 -5.08
N ALA A 344 -23.03 -42.73 -4.17
CA ALA A 344 -23.53 -42.58 -2.81
C ALA A 344 -24.90 -41.87 -2.77
N LYS A 345 -25.10 -40.82 -3.57
CA LYS A 345 -26.38 -40.10 -3.68
C LYS A 345 -27.49 -41.01 -4.22
N GLU A 346 -27.20 -41.76 -5.26
CA GLU A 346 -28.17 -42.72 -5.85
C GLU A 346 -28.56 -43.80 -4.79
N HIS A 347 -27.57 -44.33 -4.08
CA HIS A 347 -27.83 -45.34 -3.06
C HIS A 347 -28.68 -44.77 -1.91
N VAL A 348 -28.36 -43.57 -1.43
CA VAL A 348 -29.17 -42.94 -0.35
C VAL A 348 -30.56 -42.55 -0.84
N ALA A 349 -30.74 -42.16 -2.11
CA ALA A 349 -32.06 -41.90 -2.68
C ALA A 349 -32.94 -43.15 -2.69
N GLN A 350 -32.35 -44.34 -2.86
CA GLN A 350 -33.08 -45.60 -2.87
C GLN A 350 -33.28 -46.20 -1.47
N ASN A 351 -32.28 -46.08 -0.58
CA ASN A 351 -32.23 -46.80 0.68
C ASN A 351 -32.35 -45.86 1.92
N GLY A 352 -32.41 -44.54 1.71
CA GLY A 352 -32.54 -43.53 2.76
C GLY A 352 -31.22 -43.17 3.47
N GLN A 353 -30.24 -44.06 3.48
CA GLN A 353 -28.96 -43.89 4.16
C GLN A 353 -27.87 -44.76 3.51
N ILE A 354 -26.61 -44.52 3.86
CA ILE A 354 -25.48 -45.32 3.41
C ILE A 354 -24.55 -45.64 4.58
N THR A 355 -24.21 -46.91 4.74
CA THR A 355 -23.24 -47.42 5.72
C THR A 355 -21.80 -47.46 5.13
N LEU A 356 -20.82 -47.58 6.01
CA LEU A 356 -19.44 -47.76 5.56
C LEU A 356 -19.22 -49.01 4.70
N ALA A 357 -19.94 -50.12 5.03
CA ALA A 357 -19.84 -51.37 4.28
C ALA A 357 -20.41 -51.21 2.86
N GLU A 358 -21.60 -50.61 2.76
CA GLU A 358 -22.21 -50.30 1.45
C GLU A 358 -21.36 -49.37 0.58
N MET A 359 -20.81 -48.32 1.17
CA MET A 359 -19.91 -47.41 0.46
C MET A 359 -18.66 -48.11 -0.06
N ARG A 360 -18.03 -49.00 0.75
CA ARG A 360 -16.90 -49.82 0.36
C ARG A 360 -17.26 -50.71 -0.85
N ASP A 361 -18.41 -51.37 -0.77
CA ASP A 361 -18.85 -52.30 -1.81
C ASP A 361 -19.24 -51.57 -3.11
N LEU A 362 -19.90 -50.43 -3.01
CA LEU A 362 -20.18 -49.58 -4.15
C LEU A 362 -18.92 -49.08 -4.88
N MET A 363 -17.90 -48.69 -4.10
CA MET A 363 -16.63 -48.24 -4.71
C MET A 363 -15.77 -49.42 -5.20
N GLY A 364 -15.99 -50.66 -4.74
CA GLY A 364 -15.08 -51.76 -4.98
C GLY A 364 -13.69 -51.50 -4.42
N ALA A 365 -13.58 -50.72 -3.33
CA ALA A 365 -12.33 -50.25 -2.75
C ALA A 365 -12.11 -50.83 -1.35
N SER A 366 -10.92 -50.64 -0.78
CA SER A 366 -10.65 -51.07 0.59
C SER A 366 -11.39 -50.15 1.61
N ARG A 367 -11.63 -50.68 2.83
CA ARG A 367 -12.25 -49.98 3.93
C ARG A 367 -11.60 -48.62 4.20
N LYS A 368 -10.26 -48.52 4.03
CA LYS A 368 -9.49 -47.29 4.25
C LYS A 368 -9.98 -46.13 3.38
N PHE A 369 -10.22 -46.35 2.10
CA PHE A 369 -10.65 -45.31 1.18
C PHE A 369 -12.11 -44.90 1.40
N ALA A 370 -12.99 -45.88 1.68
CA ALA A 370 -14.38 -45.60 1.99
C ALA A 370 -14.52 -44.77 3.27
N VAL A 371 -13.72 -45.06 4.32
CA VAL A 371 -13.66 -44.24 5.55
C VAL A 371 -13.22 -42.81 5.23
N ALA A 372 -12.09 -42.66 4.51
CA ALA A 372 -11.52 -41.34 4.20
C ALA A 372 -12.52 -40.43 3.45
N ILE A 373 -13.21 -40.98 2.46
CA ILE A 373 -14.21 -40.21 1.68
C ILE A 373 -15.41 -39.82 2.55
N LEU A 374 -15.97 -40.75 3.32
CA LEU A 374 -17.13 -40.47 4.16
C LEU A 374 -16.81 -39.45 5.27
N GLU A 375 -15.63 -39.54 5.90
CA GLU A 375 -15.18 -38.57 6.90
C GLU A 375 -14.92 -37.18 6.27
N TYR A 376 -14.37 -37.16 5.04
CA TYR A 376 -14.19 -35.91 4.31
C TYR A 376 -15.52 -35.23 4.01
N TRP A 377 -16.55 -35.99 3.60
CA TRP A 377 -17.90 -35.47 3.37
C TRP A 377 -18.56 -34.96 4.65
N ASP A 378 -18.39 -35.69 5.76
CA ASP A 378 -18.88 -35.28 7.09
C ASP A 378 -18.25 -33.93 7.51
N LYS A 379 -16.91 -33.79 7.37
CA LYS A 379 -16.17 -32.55 7.68
C LYS A 379 -16.57 -31.38 6.79
N ARG A 380 -16.92 -31.65 5.53
CA ARG A 380 -17.39 -30.64 4.57
C ARG A 380 -18.88 -30.32 4.70
N GLY A 381 -19.59 -31.04 5.56
CA GLY A 381 -21.02 -30.87 5.75
C GLY A 381 -21.88 -31.37 4.58
N ILE A 382 -21.33 -32.18 3.70
CA ILE A 382 -22.03 -32.83 2.58
C ILE A 382 -22.93 -33.93 3.11
N THR A 383 -22.43 -34.71 4.09
CA THR A 383 -23.16 -35.76 4.78
C THR A 383 -23.28 -35.47 6.26
N LYS A 384 -24.22 -36.16 6.90
CA LYS A 384 -24.43 -36.18 8.37
C LYS A 384 -24.45 -37.63 8.84
N LYS A 385 -23.62 -37.94 9.83
CA LYS A 385 -23.56 -39.25 10.46
C LYS A 385 -24.80 -39.45 11.37
N VAL A 386 -25.51 -40.55 11.20
CA VAL A 386 -26.65 -40.97 12.00
C VAL A 386 -26.43 -42.43 12.42
N GLY A 387 -25.99 -42.65 13.68
CA GLY A 387 -25.52 -43.97 14.11
C GLY A 387 -24.30 -44.45 13.34
N ASP A 388 -24.41 -45.63 12.72
CA ASP A 388 -23.35 -46.19 11.86
C ASP A 388 -23.51 -45.86 10.36
N ALA A 389 -24.58 -45.15 10.01
CA ALA A 389 -24.89 -44.74 8.63
C ALA A 389 -24.74 -43.24 8.43
N ARG A 390 -24.88 -42.77 7.20
CA ARG A 390 -24.84 -41.36 6.79
C ARG A 390 -26.00 -41.02 5.88
N THR A 391 -26.44 -39.78 5.94
CA THR A 391 -27.44 -39.20 5.03
C THR A 391 -26.85 -37.91 4.42
N PHE A 392 -27.27 -37.55 3.21
CA PHE A 392 -26.95 -36.24 2.64
C PHE A 392 -27.76 -35.14 3.34
N LYS A 393 -27.18 -33.95 3.46
CA LYS A 393 -27.85 -32.77 4.00
C LYS A 393 -28.68 -32.08 2.93
#